data_263349b2c1428da18f1bbe62dab712a9
#
_entry.id   263349b2c1428da18f1bbe62dab712a9
#
_cell.length_a   1.000
_cell.length_b   1.000
_cell.length_c   1.000
_cell.angle_alpha   90.00
_cell.angle_beta   90.00
_cell.angle_gamma   90.00
#
_symmetry.space_group_name_H-M   'P 1'
#
loop_
_entity.id
_entity.type
_entity.pdbx_description
1 polymer ?
#
loop_
_entity_poly.entity_id
_entity_poly.type
_entity_poly.pdbx_seq_one_letter_code
_entity_poly.pdbx_strand_id
1 'polypeptide(L)'
;MAAATVEIDESNGAGETVTHNITNSNMGSTDAVNLDPVAYPLAPGANTYIKYQKIHVTNIGTSSKIDNLKVWRTGALGVGGTHAHITNARLTSYAGAKAYATPVNTTPVATCDQVMPSSVPATANLGIGGSLTGALTAAGYSDYLGHQITTDASATAGSTSTMNYQYDETA
;
A
#
# COMPACT_ATOMS: atom_id res chain seq x y z
N MET A 1 -26.46 13.36 4.27
CA MET A 1 -25.95 11.98 4.18
C MET A 1 -24.64 11.94 4.93
N ALA A 2 -24.40 10.92 5.76
CA ALA A 2 -23.12 10.73 6.44
C ALA A 2 -22.21 9.95 5.50
N ALA A 3 -21.05 10.54 5.13
CA ALA A 3 -20.03 9.86 4.34
C ALA A 3 -19.45 8.66 5.10
N ALA A 4 -18.86 7.72 4.38
CA ALA A 4 -18.13 6.64 4.99
C ALA A 4 -16.91 7.17 5.78
N THR A 5 -16.56 6.46 6.85
CA THR A 5 -15.32 6.70 7.59
C THR A 5 -14.30 5.65 7.16
N VAL A 6 -13.18 6.13 6.62
CA VAL A 6 -12.14 5.29 6.04
C VAL A 6 -10.79 5.67 6.62
N GLU A 7 -9.98 4.66 6.92
CA GLU A 7 -8.62 4.81 7.41
C GLU A 7 -7.67 3.84 6.68
N ILE A 8 -6.38 4.00 6.88
CA ILE A 8 -5.37 3.08 6.38
C ILE A 8 -4.76 2.34 7.56
N ASP A 9 -4.81 1.03 7.49
CA ASP A 9 -4.20 0.13 8.48
C ASP A 9 -2.91 -0.45 7.93
N GLU A 10 -1.95 -0.71 8.83
CA GLU A 10 -0.69 -1.36 8.49
C GLU A 10 -0.46 -2.59 9.38
N SER A 11 -0.02 -3.68 8.76
CA SER A 11 0.32 -4.93 9.42
C SER A 11 1.83 -5.14 9.45
N ASN A 12 2.39 -5.44 10.62
CA ASN A 12 3.82 -5.60 10.86
C ASN A 12 4.13 -6.88 11.67
N GLY A 13 5.38 -7.32 11.59
CA GLY A 13 5.94 -8.40 12.41
C GLY A 13 5.51 -9.80 12.00
N ALA A 14 6.16 -10.82 12.57
CA ALA A 14 5.88 -12.22 12.26
C ALA A 14 4.47 -12.70 12.68
N GLY A 15 3.88 -12.05 13.67
CA GLY A 15 2.55 -12.37 14.20
C GLY A 15 1.41 -11.53 13.63
N GLU A 16 1.68 -10.71 12.61
CA GLU A 16 0.70 -9.79 12.03
C GLU A 16 0.04 -8.87 13.08
N THR A 17 0.82 -7.96 13.65
CA THR A 17 0.26 -6.91 14.48
C THR A 17 -0.33 -5.81 13.58
N VAL A 18 -1.63 -5.59 13.68
CA VAL A 18 -2.33 -4.55 12.92
C VAL A 18 -2.33 -3.26 13.71
N THR A 19 -1.89 -2.17 13.07
CA THR A 19 -2.03 -0.81 13.58
C THR A 19 -3.06 -0.08 12.73
N HIS A 20 -4.12 0.39 13.37
CA HIS A 20 -5.19 1.13 12.75
C HIS A 20 -4.82 2.60 12.57
N ASN A 21 -5.37 3.21 11.52
CA ASN A 21 -5.28 4.65 11.27
C ASN A 21 -3.84 5.17 11.35
N ILE A 22 -2.93 4.58 10.56
CA ILE A 22 -1.53 5.00 10.52
C ILE A 22 -1.39 6.47 10.14
N THR A 23 -0.38 7.16 10.67
CA THR A 23 -0.16 8.58 10.43
C THR A 23 0.78 8.87 9.26
N ASN A 24 1.55 7.88 8.84
CA ASN A 24 2.40 7.97 7.65
C ASN A 24 2.70 6.58 7.07
N SER A 25 3.06 6.56 5.79
CA SER A 25 3.50 5.36 5.05
C SER A 25 5.01 5.38 4.80
N ASN A 26 5.79 6.04 5.65
CA ASN A 26 7.24 6.12 5.49
C ASN A 26 7.87 4.75 5.51
N MET A 27 8.87 4.55 4.64
CA MET A 27 9.56 3.29 4.43
C MET A 27 11.03 3.45 4.79
N GLY A 28 11.65 2.39 5.30
CA GLY A 28 13.05 2.46 5.75
C GLY A 28 13.67 1.10 6.04
N SER A 29 14.72 1.12 6.83
CA SER A 29 15.57 -0.04 7.14
C SER A 29 15.04 -0.96 8.24
N THR A 30 13.82 -0.71 8.74
CA THR A 30 13.18 -1.54 9.77
C THR A 30 11.71 -1.79 9.44
N ASP A 31 11.17 -2.89 9.97
CA ASP A 31 9.73 -3.18 9.95
C ASP A 31 9.05 -2.47 11.13
N ALA A 32 8.56 -1.26 10.89
CA ALA A 32 7.87 -0.46 11.91
C ALA A 32 6.77 0.38 11.26
N VAL A 33 5.67 0.52 12.00
CA VAL A 33 4.56 1.43 11.65
C VAL A 33 4.96 2.88 11.95
N ASN A 34 4.38 3.82 11.21
CA ASN A 34 4.62 5.26 11.37
C ASN A 34 6.11 5.62 11.45
N LEU A 35 6.91 4.99 10.61
CA LEU A 35 8.37 5.01 10.67
C LEU A 35 8.93 6.43 10.53
N ASP A 36 9.93 6.74 11.37
CA ASP A 36 10.77 7.93 11.22
C ASP A 36 11.91 7.62 10.22
N PRO A 37 11.90 8.21 9.01
CA PRO A 37 12.92 7.95 8.00
C PRO A 37 14.30 8.50 8.36
N VAL A 38 14.37 9.42 9.32
CA VAL A 38 15.65 9.95 9.83
C VAL A 38 16.30 8.96 10.79
N ALA A 39 15.50 8.32 11.65
CA ALA A 39 15.98 7.30 12.58
C ALA A 39 16.31 5.98 11.88
N TYR A 40 15.61 5.65 10.79
CA TYR A 40 15.76 4.39 10.07
C TYR A 40 16.00 4.61 8.57
N PRO A 41 17.10 5.29 8.21
CA PRO A 41 17.41 5.58 6.82
C PRO A 41 17.70 4.30 6.02
N LEU A 42 17.46 4.38 4.72
CA LEU A 42 17.85 3.32 3.79
C LEU A 42 19.21 3.65 3.19
N ALA A 43 20.15 2.71 3.28
CA ALA A 43 21.44 2.86 2.62
C ALA A 43 21.29 2.65 1.09
N PRO A 44 22.08 3.36 0.25
CA PRO A 44 22.13 3.09 -1.17
C PRO A 44 22.42 1.62 -1.47
N GLY A 45 21.70 1.03 -2.42
CA GLY A 45 21.80 -0.39 -2.75
C GLY A 45 20.99 -1.32 -1.84
N ALA A 46 20.31 -0.79 -0.80
CA ALA A 46 19.46 -1.58 0.08
C ALA A 46 17.98 -1.49 -0.33
N ASN A 47 17.18 -2.40 0.22
CA ASN A 47 15.73 -2.40 0.06
C ASN A 47 15.07 -2.05 1.40
N THR A 48 13.93 -1.36 1.34
CA THR A 48 13.08 -1.18 2.53
C THR A 48 12.47 -2.51 2.93
N TYR A 49 12.00 -2.62 4.17
CA TYR A 49 11.02 -3.65 4.48
C TYR A 49 9.78 -3.46 3.62
N ILE A 50 9.18 -4.58 3.20
CA ILE A 50 7.86 -4.53 2.56
C ILE A 50 6.84 -4.05 3.58
N LYS A 51 5.93 -3.15 3.17
CA LYS A 51 4.79 -2.74 3.98
C LYS A 51 3.53 -3.43 3.48
N TYR A 52 2.70 -3.90 4.40
CA TYR A 52 1.38 -4.45 4.12
C TYR A 52 0.32 -3.51 4.67
N GLN A 53 -0.47 -2.93 3.80
CA GLN A 53 -1.49 -1.95 4.16
C GLN A 53 -2.84 -2.35 3.59
N LYS A 54 -3.91 -1.88 4.23
CA LYS A 54 -5.30 -2.04 3.79
C LYS A 54 -6.04 -0.70 3.90
N ILE A 55 -6.97 -0.48 3.00
CA ILE A 55 -8.04 0.49 3.20
C ILE A 55 -9.04 -0.17 4.16
N HIS A 56 -9.31 0.48 5.29
CA HIS A 56 -10.26 0.04 6.29
C HIS A 56 -11.46 0.98 6.32
N VAL A 57 -12.61 0.47 5.95
CA VAL A 57 -13.89 1.17 6.13
C VAL A 57 -14.41 0.83 7.51
N THR A 58 -14.28 1.77 8.44
CA THR A 58 -14.72 1.57 9.83
C THR A 58 -16.22 1.80 9.98
N ASN A 59 -16.80 2.63 9.13
CA ASN A 59 -18.23 2.88 9.06
C ASN A 59 -18.61 3.25 7.63
N ILE A 60 -19.58 2.57 7.05
CA ILE A 60 -20.03 2.84 5.69
C ILE A 60 -20.96 4.06 5.59
N GLY A 61 -21.41 4.61 6.75
CA GLY A 61 -22.31 5.75 6.79
C GLY A 61 -23.70 5.43 6.19
N THR A 62 -24.14 6.27 5.28
CA THR A 62 -25.41 6.07 4.54
C THR A 62 -25.20 5.53 3.12
N SER A 63 -23.98 5.11 2.80
CA SER A 63 -23.63 4.59 1.49
C SER A 63 -24.10 3.16 1.31
N SER A 64 -24.50 2.81 0.11
CA SER A 64 -24.89 1.43 -0.23
C SER A 64 -23.68 0.55 -0.50
N LYS A 65 -22.57 1.15 -1.00
CA LYS A 65 -21.31 0.44 -1.27
C LYS A 65 -20.10 1.37 -1.38
N ILE A 66 -18.92 0.78 -1.17
CA ILE A 66 -17.61 1.33 -1.49
C ILE A 66 -16.91 0.35 -2.41
N ASP A 67 -16.41 0.83 -3.56
CA ASP A 67 -15.70 0.01 -4.55
C ASP A 67 -14.65 0.84 -5.32
N ASN A 68 -14.14 0.30 -6.44
CA ASN A 68 -13.19 0.95 -7.34
C ASN A 68 -11.96 1.52 -6.62
N LEU A 69 -11.33 0.68 -5.78
CA LEU A 69 -10.17 1.11 -4.98
C LEU A 69 -8.95 1.35 -5.86
N LYS A 70 -8.30 2.49 -5.67
CA LYS A 70 -7.10 2.88 -6.41
C LYS A 70 -6.00 3.32 -5.47
N VAL A 71 -4.77 2.90 -5.77
CA VAL A 71 -3.57 3.31 -5.05
C VAL A 71 -2.51 3.75 -6.03
N TRP A 72 -1.81 4.83 -5.72
CA TRP A 72 -0.70 5.35 -6.50
C TRP A 72 0.19 6.24 -5.63
N ARG A 73 1.34 6.61 -6.12
CA ARG A 73 2.18 7.63 -5.49
C ARG A 73 2.21 8.90 -6.33
N THR A 74 2.42 10.03 -5.69
CA THR A 74 2.79 11.29 -6.32
C THR A 74 4.15 11.74 -5.80
N GLY A 75 4.83 12.61 -6.54
CA GLY A 75 6.21 12.99 -6.24
C GLY A 75 7.23 12.02 -6.84
N ALA A 76 8.45 12.51 -7.03
CA ALA A 76 9.54 11.71 -7.55
C ALA A 76 10.22 10.93 -6.43
N LEU A 77 10.58 9.66 -6.68
CA LEU A 77 11.65 9.03 -5.93
C LEU A 77 12.98 9.67 -6.35
N GLY A 78 13.95 9.73 -5.45
CA GLY A 78 15.30 10.15 -5.77
C GLY A 78 15.94 9.28 -6.84
N VAL A 79 17.08 9.74 -7.34
CA VAL A 79 17.91 8.94 -8.25
C VAL A 79 18.15 7.56 -7.64
N GLY A 80 18.09 6.52 -8.47
CA GLY A 80 18.35 5.15 -8.06
C GLY A 80 17.28 4.46 -7.21
N GLY A 81 16.12 5.08 -7.00
CA GLY A 81 15.00 4.49 -6.25
C GLY A 81 13.89 3.96 -7.16
N THR A 82 13.41 2.76 -6.89
CA THR A 82 12.24 2.17 -7.56
C THR A 82 11.21 1.76 -6.52
N HIS A 83 9.97 2.22 -6.69
CA HIS A 83 8.84 1.81 -5.85
C HIS A 83 8.07 0.70 -6.58
N ALA A 84 8.17 -0.50 -6.07
CA ALA A 84 7.39 -1.63 -6.54
C ALA A 84 6.26 -1.94 -5.56
N HIS A 85 5.16 -2.50 -6.07
CA HIS A 85 4.05 -2.94 -5.25
C HIS A 85 3.62 -4.36 -5.61
N ILE A 86 3.07 -5.03 -4.63
CA ILE A 86 2.23 -6.19 -4.80
C ILE A 86 0.83 -5.75 -4.42
N THR A 87 0.01 -5.55 -5.41
CA THR A 87 -1.42 -5.71 -5.21
C THR A 87 -1.79 -7.05 -5.77
N ASN A 88 -2.90 -7.60 -5.36
CA ASN A 88 -3.48 -8.71 -6.10
C ASN A 88 -3.95 -8.29 -7.49
N ALA A 89 -3.99 -7.01 -7.76
CA ALA A 89 -4.19 -6.42 -9.06
C ALA A 89 -2.87 -6.39 -9.82
N ARG A 90 -2.41 -7.51 -10.31
CA ARG A 90 -1.55 -7.51 -11.48
C ARG A 90 -2.36 -6.88 -12.61
N LEU A 91 -1.79 -5.90 -13.29
CA LEU A 91 -2.43 -5.17 -14.39
C LEU A 91 -2.97 -6.10 -15.52
N THR A 92 -2.55 -7.35 -15.55
CA THR A 92 -2.96 -8.34 -16.57
C THR A 92 -3.67 -9.57 -16.03
N SER A 93 -3.60 -9.84 -14.72
CA SER A 93 -4.34 -10.96 -14.11
C SER A 93 -4.46 -10.77 -12.61
N TYR A 94 -5.68 -10.65 -12.11
CA TYR A 94 -5.96 -10.67 -10.69
C TYR A 94 -5.96 -12.11 -10.20
N ALA A 95 -5.04 -12.46 -9.32
CA ALA A 95 -4.84 -13.84 -8.86
C ALA A 95 -5.43 -14.13 -7.47
N GLY A 96 -6.39 -13.33 -7.03
CA GLY A 96 -7.01 -13.45 -5.69
C GLY A 96 -6.33 -12.59 -4.61
N ALA A 97 -6.86 -12.60 -3.40
CA ALA A 97 -6.39 -11.75 -2.32
C ALA A 97 -4.95 -12.08 -1.89
N LYS A 98 -4.10 -11.05 -1.80
CA LYS A 98 -2.75 -11.21 -1.27
C LYS A 98 -2.85 -11.53 0.22
N ALA A 99 -2.27 -12.64 0.63
CA ALA A 99 -2.15 -12.96 2.04
C ALA A 99 -1.03 -12.12 2.68
N TYR A 100 -1.17 -11.81 3.95
CA TYR A 100 -0.09 -11.27 4.75
C TYR A 100 1.10 -12.25 4.78
N ALA A 101 2.29 -11.70 4.79
CA ALA A 101 3.50 -12.45 5.09
C ALA A 101 4.42 -11.57 5.95
N THR A 102 5.25 -12.19 6.78
CA THR A 102 6.24 -11.46 7.59
C THR A 102 7.05 -10.51 6.71
N PRO A 103 7.05 -9.20 7.00
CA PRO A 103 7.81 -8.24 6.22
C PRO A 103 9.30 -8.59 6.14
N VAL A 104 9.88 -8.47 4.96
CA VAL A 104 11.30 -8.70 4.69
C VAL A 104 11.87 -7.54 3.87
N ASN A 105 13.18 -7.31 3.99
CA ASN A 105 13.94 -6.33 3.22
C ASN A 105 14.95 -6.96 2.24
N THR A 106 14.98 -8.27 2.20
CA THR A 106 15.73 -9.01 1.18
C THR A 106 15.08 -8.81 -0.18
N THR A 107 15.77 -9.19 -1.25
CA THR A 107 15.40 -9.03 -2.67
C THR A 107 13.90 -8.87 -2.89
N PRO A 108 13.46 -8.02 -3.84
CA PRO A 108 12.03 -7.81 -4.09
C PRO A 108 11.34 -9.16 -4.05
N VAL A 109 10.38 -9.28 -3.17
CA VAL A 109 9.54 -10.47 -3.14
C VAL A 109 9.14 -10.72 -4.59
N ALA A 110 9.36 -11.93 -5.11
CA ALA A 110 9.20 -12.27 -6.53
C ALA A 110 7.85 -11.85 -7.13
N THR A 111 6.94 -11.39 -6.29
CA THR A 111 5.62 -10.88 -6.60
C THR A 111 5.51 -9.36 -6.49
N CYS A 112 6.52 -8.64 -5.97
CA CYS A 112 6.60 -7.15 -5.97
C CYS A 112 7.17 -6.69 -7.32
N ASP A 113 6.52 -7.08 -8.39
CA ASP A 113 6.99 -6.95 -9.76
C ASP A 113 6.31 -5.78 -10.52
N GLN A 114 5.36 -5.11 -9.89
CA GLN A 114 4.65 -3.98 -10.48
C GLN A 114 5.24 -2.67 -9.99
N VAL A 115 5.55 -1.78 -10.92
CA VAL A 115 5.94 -0.41 -10.56
C VAL A 115 4.71 0.31 -10.00
N MET A 116 4.86 0.94 -8.84
CA MET A 116 3.80 1.76 -8.25
C MET A 116 3.41 2.88 -9.23
N PRO A 117 2.14 2.99 -9.63
CA PRO A 117 1.70 4.05 -10.52
C PRO A 117 2.09 5.43 -9.97
N SER A 118 2.51 6.35 -10.84
CA SER A 118 2.89 7.72 -10.49
C SER A 118 1.76 8.74 -10.70
N SER A 119 0.60 8.26 -11.12
CA SER A 119 -0.64 9.02 -11.29
C SER A 119 -1.83 8.11 -11.00
N VAL A 120 -3.00 8.70 -10.79
CA VAL A 120 -4.22 7.94 -10.53
C VAL A 120 -4.47 6.92 -11.65
N PRO A 121 -4.63 5.62 -11.31
CA PRO A 121 -4.96 4.59 -12.30
C PRO A 121 -6.34 4.82 -12.93
N ALA A 122 -6.48 4.49 -14.21
CA ALA A 122 -7.77 4.58 -14.90
C ALA A 122 -8.83 3.63 -14.28
N THR A 123 -8.39 2.45 -13.84
CA THR A 123 -9.22 1.42 -13.23
C THR A 123 -8.72 1.07 -11.83
N ALA A 124 -9.55 0.38 -11.04
CA ALA A 124 -9.15 -0.18 -9.75
C ALA A 124 -7.87 -1.01 -9.89
N ASN A 125 -6.94 -0.85 -8.95
CA ASN A 125 -5.71 -1.62 -8.83
C ASN A 125 -5.50 -2.20 -7.43
N LEU A 126 -6.46 -2.05 -6.55
CA LEU A 126 -6.56 -2.72 -5.26
C LEU A 126 -7.96 -3.35 -5.18
N GLY A 127 -8.03 -4.61 -4.76
CA GLY A 127 -9.28 -5.36 -4.74
C GLY A 127 -9.96 -5.39 -3.38
N ILE A 128 -11.13 -5.99 -3.38
CA ILE A 128 -11.92 -6.35 -2.20
C ILE A 128 -12.35 -7.80 -2.36
N GLY A 129 -12.04 -8.63 -1.36
CA GLY A 129 -12.40 -10.04 -1.36
C GLY A 129 -11.81 -10.84 -2.54
N GLY A 130 -10.62 -10.47 -3.00
CA GLY A 130 -9.95 -11.11 -4.12
C GLY A 130 -10.41 -10.63 -5.50
N SER A 131 -11.15 -9.53 -5.62
CA SER A 131 -11.67 -9.03 -6.89
C SER A 131 -11.47 -7.52 -7.04
N LEU A 132 -11.02 -7.06 -8.22
CA LEU A 132 -10.93 -5.64 -8.56
C LEU A 132 -12.30 -4.97 -8.71
N THR A 133 -13.33 -5.76 -8.96
CA THR A 133 -14.73 -5.31 -9.02
C THR A 133 -15.49 -5.62 -7.73
N GLY A 134 -14.78 -6.04 -6.68
CA GLY A 134 -15.35 -6.27 -5.37
C GLY A 134 -15.85 -4.97 -4.72
N ALA A 135 -16.79 -5.09 -3.80
CA ALA A 135 -17.36 -3.97 -3.07
C ALA A 135 -17.56 -4.31 -1.58
N LEU A 136 -17.41 -3.30 -0.72
CA LEU A 136 -17.86 -3.34 0.66
C LEU A 136 -19.25 -2.75 0.76
N THR A 137 -20.19 -3.48 1.34
CA THR A 137 -21.56 -3.03 1.66
C THR A 137 -21.80 -2.84 3.16
N ALA A 138 -20.73 -2.99 3.94
CA ALA A 138 -20.65 -2.79 5.38
C ALA A 138 -19.21 -2.41 5.74
N ALA A 139 -18.94 -2.12 7.02
CA ALA A 139 -17.58 -1.97 7.53
C ALA A 139 -16.72 -3.20 7.17
N GLY A 140 -15.47 -2.98 6.80
CA GLY A 140 -14.59 -4.05 6.34
C GLY A 140 -13.31 -3.53 5.69
N TYR A 141 -12.57 -4.42 5.01
CA TYR A 141 -11.23 -4.16 4.51
C TYR A 141 -11.11 -4.41 3.02
N SER A 142 -10.22 -3.64 2.38
CA SER A 142 -9.65 -4.03 1.09
C SER A 142 -8.78 -5.29 1.22
N ASP A 143 -8.37 -5.82 0.08
CA ASP A 143 -7.24 -6.74 0.03
C ASP A 143 -5.95 -6.03 0.46
N TYR A 144 -4.87 -6.77 0.73
CA TYR A 144 -3.58 -6.18 1.05
C TYR A 144 -2.95 -5.47 -0.15
N LEU A 145 -2.47 -4.27 0.10
CA LEU A 145 -1.41 -3.63 -0.66
C LEU A 145 -0.07 -4.01 0.00
N GLY A 146 0.78 -4.76 -0.69
CA GLY A 146 2.19 -4.89 -0.31
C GLY A 146 3.03 -3.95 -1.17
N HIS A 147 3.93 -3.16 -0.61
CA HIS A 147 4.81 -2.30 -1.38
C HIS A 147 6.20 -2.16 -0.78
N GLN A 148 7.19 -1.91 -1.61
CA GLN A 148 8.60 -1.85 -1.25
C GLN A 148 9.33 -0.83 -2.11
N ILE A 149 10.29 -0.13 -1.55
CA ILE A 149 11.27 0.67 -2.30
C ILE A 149 12.55 -0.12 -2.39
N THR A 150 13.07 -0.24 -3.60
CA THR A 150 14.39 -0.77 -3.87
C THR A 150 15.30 0.37 -4.30
N THR A 151 16.57 0.32 -3.94
CA THR A 151 17.55 1.32 -4.33
C THR A 151 18.76 0.67 -4.97
N ASP A 152 19.43 1.40 -5.84
CA ASP A 152 20.75 1.03 -6.35
C ASP A 152 21.88 1.83 -5.66
N ALA A 153 23.11 1.56 -6.04
CA ALA A 153 24.28 2.21 -5.44
C ALA A 153 24.36 3.73 -5.71
N SER A 154 23.57 4.25 -6.67
CA SER A 154 23.50 5.68 -6.99
C SER A 154 22.40 6.40 -6.22
N ALA A 155 21.63 5.70 -5.40
CA ALA A 155 20.50 6.27 -4.69
C ALA A 155 20.91 7.45 -3.80
N THR A 156 20.12 8.54 -3.90
CA THR A 156 20.32 9.74 -3.09
C THR A 156 19.27 9.82 -2.00
N ALA A 157 19.69 10.33 -0.83
CA ALA A 157 18.78 10.55 0.30
C ALA A 157 17.79 11.70 0.04
N GLY A 158 16.71 11.71 0.80
CA GLY A 158 15.83 12.87 0.93
C GLY A 158 14.73 13.00 -0.10
N SER A 159 14.35 11.91 -0.77
CA SER A 159 13.16 11.92 -1.64
C SER A 159 11.90 11.70 -0.83
N THR A 160 10.93 12.56 -1.05
CA THR A 160 9.57 12.40 -0.52
C THR A 160 8.59 12.10 -1.65
N SER A 161 7.77 11.09 -1.45
CA SER A 161 6.61 10.83 -2.28
C SER A 161 5.40 10.61 -1.37
N THR A 162 4.21 10.86 -1.90
CA THR A 162 2.96 10.69 -1.15
C THR A 162 2.23 9.48 -1.70
N MET A 163 1.86 8.54 -0.83
CA MET A 163 0.90 7.49 -1.17
C MET A 163 -0.50 8.08 -1.19
N ASN A 164 -1.24 7.74 -2.21
CA ASN A 164 -2.61 8.18 -2.41
C ASN A 164 -3.52 6.96 -2.49
N TYR A 165 -4.67 7.06 -1.84
CA TYR A 165 -5.72 6.06 -1.82
C TYR A 165 -7.03 6.72 -2.24
N GLN A 166 -7.77 6.07 -3.12
CA GLN A 166 -9.06 6.54 -3.60
C GLN A 166 -10.04 5.39 -3.62
N TYR A 167 -11.30 5.70 -3.40
CA TYR A 167 -12.42 4.80 -3.54
C TYR A 167 -13.63 5.55 -4.11
N ASP A 168 -14.57 4.83 -4.69
CA ASP A 168 -15.86 5.36 -5.05
C ASP A 168 -16.88 4.98 -3.97
N GLU A 169 -17.74 5.92 -3.66
CA GLU A 169 -18.83 5.80 -2.68
C GLU A 169 -20.17 5.99 -3.40
N THR A 170 -21.03 4.98 -3.34
CA THR A 170 -22.36 5.01 -3.91
C THR A 170 -23.39 5.15 -2.78
N ALA A 171 -24.33 6.11 -2.92
CA ALA A 171 -25.45 6.33 -1.99
C ALA A 171 -26.56 5.31 -2.16
#